data_9b185ff832d944109e5e402a0903577f
#
_entry.id   9b185ff832d944109e5e402a0903577f
#
_cell.length_a   1.000
_cell.length_b   1.000
_cell.length_c   1.000
_cell.angle_alpha   90.00
_cell.angle_beta   90.00
_cell.angle_gamma   90.00
#
_symmetry.space_group_name_H-M   'P 1'
#
loop_
_entity.id
_entity.type
_entity.pdbx_description
1 polymer ?
#
loop_
_entity_poly.entity_id
_entity_poly.type
_entity_poly.pdbx_seq_one_letter_code
_entity_poly.pdbx_strand_id
1 'polypeptide(L)' 'MVSYYRINVSKDGVYLFATEQGQLTSRLQAREVFEILNEKFPECAGYKVTCTHWEGNGKEVIFDLK' A
#
# COMPACT_ATOMS: atom_id res chain seq x y z
N MET A 1 -21.66 -1.49 1.48
CA MET A 1 -20.34 -1.29 2.11
C MET A 1 -19.30 -1.08 1.03
N VAL A 2 -18.48 -0.06 1.16
CA VAL A 2 -17.46 0.25 0.16
C VAL A 2 -16.14 -0.38 0.58
N SER A 3 -15.53 -1.17 -0.31
CA SER A 3 -14.20 -1.70 -0.08
C SER A 3 -13.16 -0.79 -0.75
N TYR A 4 -11.99 -0.72 -0.16
CA TYR A 4 -10.90 0.08 -0.72
C TYR A 4 -9.55 -0.50 -0.32
N TYR A 5 -8.52 -0.06 -1.02
CA TYR A 5 -7.14 -0.44 -0.72
C TYR A 5 -6.41 0.78 -0.14
N ARG A 6 -5.56 0.53 0.82
CA ARG A 6 -4.74 1.58 1.41
C ARG A 6 -3.29 1.12 1.39
N ILE A 7 -2.43 1.97 0.85
CA ILE A 7 -0.99 1.69 0.79
C ILE A 7 -0.29 2.52 1.83
N ASN A 8 0.48 1.87 2.70
CA ASN A 8 1.19 2.51 3.80
C ASN A 8 2.68 2.50 3.52
N VAL A 9 3.36 3.59 3.83
CA VAL A 9 4.82 3.71 3.70
C VAL A 9 5.40 4.02 5.07
N SER A 10 6.40 3.24 5.47
CA SER A 10 7.14 3.45 6.71
C SER A 10 8.63 3.36 6.44
N LYS A 11 9.42 3.88 7.37
CA LYS A 11 10.89 3.80 7.30
C LYS A 11 11.42 3.44 8.68
N ASP A 12 12.23 2.37 8.73
CA ASP A 12 12.86 1.89 9.98
C ASP A 12 11.85 1.68 11.11
N GLY A 13 10.65 1.19 10.76
CA GLY A 13 9.59 0.95 11.72
C GLY A 13 8.74 2.16 12.06
N VAL A 14 9.04 3.32 11.46
CA VAL A 14 8.28 4.56 11.71
C VAL A 14 7.35 4.83 10.55
N TYR A 15 6.06 4.97 10.85
CA TYR A 15 5.03 5.30 9.85
C TYR A 15 5.28 6.72 9.31
N LEU A 16 5.26 6.85 7.99
CA LEU A 16 5.44 8.14 7.33
C LEU A 16 4.12 8.67 6.77
N PHE A 17 3.48 7.92 5.87
CA PHE A 17 2.23 8.34 5.25
C PHE A 17 1.53 7.15 4.62
N ALA A 18 0.28 7.37 4.21
CA ALA A 18 -0.51 6.38 3.50
C ALA A 18 -1.40 7.07 2.47
N THR A 19 -1.94 6.30 1.52
CA THR A 19 -2.94 6.83 0.59
C THR A 19 -4.23 7.13 1.35
N GLU A 20 -5.02 8.08 0.84
CA GLU A 20 -6.27 8.46 1.48
C GLU A 20 -7.27 7.32 1.46
N GLN A 21 -8.10 7.27 2.50
CA GLN A 21 -9.18 6.30 2.62
C GLN A 21 -10.15 6.46 1.44
N GLY A 22 -10.47 5.34 0.79
CA GLY A 22 -11.42 5.33 -0.32
C GLY A 22 -10.86 5.78 -1.65
N GLN A 23 -9.60 6.18 -1.73
CA GLN A 23 -8.99 6.65 -2.97
C GLN A 23 -8.73 5.50 -3.95
N LEU A 24 -8.29 4.36 -3.46
CA LEU A 24 -7.99 3.20 -4.28
C LEU A 24 -9.08 2.15 -4.11
N THR A 25 -9.97 2.04 -5.09
CA THR A 25 -11.11 1.11 -5.02
C THR A 25 -10.94 -0.13 -5.87
N SER A 26 -9.92 -0.15 -6.74
CA SER A 26 -9.64 -1.26 -7.64
C SER A 26 -8.29 -1.90 -7.27
N ARG A 27 -8.23 -3.24 -7.32
CA ARG A 27 -6.98 -3.96 -7.08
C ARG A 27 -5.90 -3.55 -8.10
N LEU A 28 -6.29 -3.32 -9.34
CA LEU A 28 -5.35 -2.89 -10.38
C LEU A 28 -4.76 -1.51 -10.08
N GLN A 29 -5.59 -0.57 -9.66
CA GLN A 29 -5.12 0.75 -9.25
C GLN A 29 -4.18 0.66 -8.05
N ALA A 30 -4.54 -0.14 -7.06
CA ALA A 30 -3.72 -0.34 -5.87
C ALA A 30 -2.36 -0.92 -6.24
N ARG A 31 -2.33 -1.89 -7.14
CA ARG A 31 -1.08 -2.50 -7.60
C ARG A 31 -0.20 -1.47 -8.31
N GLU A 32 -0.77 -0.67 -9.18
CA GLU A 32 -0.02 0.35 -9.92
C GLU A 32 0.62 1.37 -8.98
N VAL A 33 -0.15 1.87 -8.01
CA VAL A 33 0.37 2.81 -7.02
C VAL A 33 1.40 2.15 -6.13
N PHE A 34 1.18 0.89 -5.74
CA PHE A 34 2.12 0.12 -4.94
C PHE A 34 3.47 -0.02 -5.67
N GLU A 35 3.46 -0.34 -6.96
CA GLU A 35 4.68 -0.45 -7.74
C GLU A 35 5.45 0.86 -7.79
N ILE A 36 4.75 1.97 -8.01
CA ILE A 36 5.37 3.30 -8.06
C ILE A 36 6.00 3.65 -6.72
N LEU A 37 5.27 3.45 -5.64
CA LEU A 37 5.77 3.77 -4.29
C LEU A 37 6.92 2.86 -3.89
N ASN A 38 6.84 1.57 -4.24
CA ASN A 38 7.90 0.63 -3.94
C ASN A 38 9.20 0.96 -4.69
N GLU A 39 9.09 1.54 -5.87
CA GLU A 39 10.24 1.98 -6.65
C GLU A 39 10.85 3.25 -6.05
N LYS A 40 10.01 4.21 -5.64
CA LYS A 40 10.48 5.47 -5.05
C LYS A 40 10.97 5.32 -3.62
N PHE A 41 10.44 4.36 -2.88
CA PHE A 41 10.80 4.10 -1.49
C PHE A 41 11.28 2.65 -1.37
N PRO A 42 12.50 2.37 -1.86
CA PRO A 42 12.98 0.99 -1.93
C PRO A 42 13.31 0.42 -0.55
N GLU A 43 13.05 -0.86 -0.39
CA GLU A 43 13.33 -1.58 0.85
C GLU A 43 14.81 -1.50 1.24
N CYS A 44 15.71 -1.50 0.25
CA CYS A 44 17.15 -1.41 0.49
C CYS A 44 17.57 -0.09 1.14
N ALA A 45 16.72 0.94 1.07
CA ALA A 45 16.97 2.22 1.73
C ALA A 45 16.30 2.31 3.11
N GLY A 46 15.70 1.22 3.59
CA GLY A 46 15.05 1.16 4.90
C GLY A 46 13.55 1.41 4.86
N TYR A 47 12.97 1.62 3.69
CA TYR A 47 11.53 1.85 3.55
C TYR A 47 10.77 0.53 3.49
N LYS A 48 9.53 0.56 3.93
CA LYS A 48 8.62 -0.56 3.82
C LYS A 48 7.28 -0.05 3.27
N VAL A 49 6.86 -0.61 2.15
CA VAL A 49 5.58 -0.29 1.52
C VAL A 49 4.67 -1.50 1.67
N THR A 50 3.50 -1.30 2.26
CA THR A 50 2.51 -2.35 2.46
C THR A 50 1.16 -1.92 1.94
N CYS A 51 0.34 -2.87 1.53
CA CYS A 51 -1.01 -2.62 1.06
C CYS A 51 -2.02 -3.36 1.94
N THR A 52 -3.09 -2.68 2.30
CA THR A 52 -4.17 -3.27 3.09
C THR A 52 -5.47 -3.12 2.32
N HIS A 53 -6.24 -4.21 2.24
CA HIS A 53 -7.57 -4.20 1.65
C HIS A 53 -8.61 -4.14 2.77
N TRP A 54 -9.43 -3.10 2.76
CA TRP A 54 -10.45 -2.86 3.78
C TRP A 54 -11.84 -3.22 3.25
N GLU A 55 -12.49 -4.16 3.93
CA GLU A 55 -13.87 -4.60 3.67
C GLU A 55 -14.58 -4.77 5.02
N GLY A 56 -14.51 -3.74 5.85
CA GLY A 56 -14.94 -3.87 7.24
C GLY A 56 -13.77 -4.26 8.14
N ASN A 57 -12.94 -5.23 7.72
CA ASN A 57 -11.71 -5.61 8.39
C ASN A 57 -10.54 -5.42 7.43
N GLY A 58 -9.42 -4.93 7.92
CA GLY A 58 -8.22 -4.76 7.10
C GLY A 58 -7.45 -6.06 6.94
N LYS A 59 -7.04 -6.37 5.72
CA LYS A 59 -6.22 -7.53 5.40
C LYS A 59 -5.03 -7.10 4.57
N GLU A 60 -3.85 -7.58 4.92
CA GLU A 60 -2.66 -7.30 4.12
C GLU A 60 -2.76 -7.97 2.76
N VAL A 61 -2.42 -7.21 1.72
CA VAL A 61 -2.41 -7.70 0.34
C VAL A 61 -0.96 -7.74 -0.12
N ILE A 62 -0.54 -8.89 -0.62
CA ILE A 62 0.81 -9.07 -1.14
C ILE A 62 0.73 -9.11 -2.66
N PHE A 63 1.43 -8.16 -3.31
CA PHE A 63 1.52 -8.13 -4.77
C PHE A 63 2.82 -8.77 -5.21
N ASP A 64 2.74 -9.61 -6.24
CA ASP A 64 3.91 -10.16 -6.91
C ASP A 64 4.31 -9.19 -8.01
N LEU A 65 5.44 -8.50 -7.81
CA LEU A 65 5.92 -7.46 -8.73
C LEU A 65 7.02 -7.96 -9.68
N LYS A 66 7.20 -9.25 -9.75
CA LYS A 66 8.21 -9.82 -10.65
C LYS A 66 7.70 -9.94 -12.08
#